data_260529907955cc4bb11b7d78f515013e
#
_entry.id   260529907955cc4bb11b7d78f515013e
#
_cell.length_a   1.000
_cell.length_b   1.000
_cell.length_c   1.000
_cell.angle_alpha   90.00
_cell.angle_beta   90.00
_cell.angle_gamma   90.00
#
_symmetry.space_group_name_H-M   'P 1'
#
loop_
_entity.id
_entity.type
_entity.pdbx_description
1 polymer ?
#
loop_
_entity_poly.entity_id
_entity_poly.type
_entity_poly.pdbx_seq_one_letter_code
_entity_poly.pdbx_strand_id
1 'polypeptide(L)'
;MVLPGVSGFEKDGTYTNSERRIQLVHKAVDPPGEARQDWWIVGEVARRMGYEGLIYNSPKEIMDEIASLTPIYGGISYDRLGRQGLQWPCPTPDHPGTPILHVGKFARGLGHFSGVEWQPPAEEPDEEYPLILTTGRVLYHWHTGSLTRRSKGLEAIYPEAVVELNTEDASKLGIADGQMVRVSSRRGEITAKAEVSGRIKPGVVFIPWHFAEAAANKLTIAALDPKAKIPEYKVCAVRVEAA
;
A
#
# COMPACT_ATOMS: atom_id res chain seq x y z
N MET A 1 18.08 -5.23 -13.22
CA MET A 1 17.88 -6.71 -13.22
C MET A 1 16.45 -6.99 -12.77
N VAL A 2 15.76 -7.94 -13.39
CA VAL A 2 14.41 -8.39 -12.99
C VAL A 2 14.51 -9.85 -12.61
N LEU A 3 14.00 -10.20 -11.43
CA LEU A 3 13.93 -11.58 -10.93
C LEU A 3 12.45 -11.97 -10.86
N PRO A 4 11.99 -12.92 -11.71
CA PRO A 4 10.58 -13.26 -11.77
C PRO A 4 10.13 -14.01 -10.52
N GLY A 5 9.20 -13.42 -9.76
CA GLY A 5 8.54 -14.03 -8.63
C GLY A 5 7.24 -14.76 -9.01
N VAL A 6 6.73 -15.58 -8.11
CA VAL A 6 5.48 -16.33 -8.29
C VAL A 6 4.29 -15.63 -7.65
N SER A 7 3.09 -15.88 -8.16
CA SER A 7 1.84 -15.42 -7.54
C SER A 7 1.44 -16.26 -6.33
N GLY A 8 0.41 -15.83 -5.61
CA GLY A 8 -0.13 -16.58 -4.46
C GLY A 8 -0.65 -17.97 -4.79
N PHE A 9 -1.10 -18.21 -6.04
CA PHE A 9 -1.61 -19.51 -6.50
C PHE A 9 -0.51 -20.48 -6.96
N GLU A 10 0.72 -20.02 -7.08
CA GLU A 10 1.87 -20.76 -7.63
C GLU A 10 2.85 -21.19 -6.54
N LYS A 11 2.49 -21.04 -5.26
CA LYS A 11 3.39 -21.33 -4.12
C LYS A 11 2.65 -21.92 -2.92
N ASP A 12 3.40 -22.65 -2.10
CA ASP A 12 3.02 -23.00 -0.74
C ASP A 12 3.53 -21.94 0.23
N GLY A 13 2.85 -21.77 1.36
CA GLY A 13 3.28 -20.83 2.38
C GLY A 13 2.17 -20.47 3.35
N THR A 14 2.30 -19.31 3.98
CA THR A 14 1.27 -18.74 4.85
C THR A 14 0.96 -17.30 4.47
N TYR A 15 -0.30 -16.90 4.68
CA TYR A 15 -0.72 -15.50 4.67
C TYR A 15 -1.32 -15.14 6.01
N THR A 16 -1.09 -13.91 6.43
CA THR A 16 -1.73 -13.32 7.61
C THR A 16 -2.75 -12.28 7.14
N ASN A 17 -4.00 -12.45 7.51
CA ASN A 17 -5.07 -11.51 7.14
C ASN A 17 -5.19 -10.34 8.14
N SER A 18 -6.15 -9.44 7.90
CA SER A 18 -6.37 -8.24 8.72
C SER A 18 -6.81 -8.55 10.15
N GLU A 19 -7.38 -9.71 10.44
CA GLU A 19 -7.70 -10.18 11.79
C GLU A 19 -6.54 -10.93 12.47
N ARG A 20 -5.34 -10.83 11.93
CA ARG A 20 -4.12 -11.48 12.44
C ARG A 20 -4.14 -13.00 12.34
N ARG A 21 -4.98 -13.54 11.48
CA ARG A 21 -5.09 -14.99 11.28
C ARG A 21 -4.05 -15.45 10.25
N ILE A 22 -3.18 -16.35 10.68
CA ILE A 22 -2.19 -17.02 9.85
C ILE A 22 -2.86 -18.24 9.25
N GLN A 23 -2.85 -18.32 7.92
CA GLN A 23 -3.54 -19.37 7.16
C GLN A 23 -2.57 -20.00 6.15
N LEU A 24 -2.67 -21.31 5.98
CA LEU A 24 -1.92 -22.02 4.95
C LEU A 24 -2.43 -21.67 3.55
N VAL A 25 -1.51 -21.55 2.64
CA VAL A 25 -1.75 -21.42 1.21
C VAL A 25 -1.07 -22.58 0.51
N HIS A 26 -1.81 -23.25 -0.36
CA HIS A 26 -1.32 -24.35 -1.16
C HIS A 26 -1.22 -23.97 -2.62
N LYS A 27 -0.15 -24.40 -3.26
CA LYS A 27 0.06 -24.23 -4.68
C LYS A 27 -1.08 -24.89 -5.46
N ALA A 28 -1.73 -24.11 -6.33
CA ALA A 28 -2.84 -24.56 -7.17
C ALA A 28 -2.44 -24.74 -8.64
N VAL A 29 -1.45 -23.96 -9.11
CA VAL A 29 -0.94 -24.01 -10.50
C VAL A 29 0.58 -23.92 -10.51
N ASP A 30 1.20 -24.39 -11.59
CA ASP A 30 2.63 -24.29 -11.76
C ASP A 30 3.06 -22.87 -12.13
N PRO A 31 4.20 -22.38 -11.60
CA PRO A 31 4.77 -21.11 -12.00
C PRO A 31 5.11 -21.07 -13.50
N PRO A 32 4.91 -19.93 -14.17
CA PRO A 32 5.33 -19.78 -15.57
C PRO A 32 6.83 -19.65 -15.70
N GLY A 33 7.39 -20.30 -16.71
CA GLY A 33 8.81 -20.17 -17.09
C GLY A 33 9.78 -20.43 -15.93
N GLU A 34 10.66 -19.48 -15.67
CA GLU A 34 11.68 -19.57 -14.62
C GLU A 34 11.31 -18.86 -13.32
N ALA A 35 10.04 -18.49 -13.12
CA ALA A 35 9.61 -17.83 -11.90
C ALA A 35 9.85 -18.72 -10.67
N ARG A 36 10.29 -18.10 -9.57
CA ARG A 36 10.65 -18.76 -8.31
C ARG A 36 9.96 -18.07 -7.14
N GLN A 37 9.81 -18.78 -6.03
CA GLN A 37 9.27 -18.23 -4.79
C GLN A 37 10.19 -17.15 -4.23
N ASP A 38 9.60 -16.09 -3.66
CA ASP A 38 10.36 -14.92 -3.21
C ASP A 38 11.41 -15.27 -2.16
N TRP A 39 11.09 -16.18 -1.21
CA TRP A 39 12.05 -16.63 -0.19
C TRP A 39 13.27 -17.33 -0.82
N TRP A 40 13.06 -18.12 -1.86
CA TRP A 40 14.13 -18.79 -2.59
C TRP A 40 15.02 -17.77 -3.34
N ILE A 41 14.38 -16.77 -4.00
CA ILE A 41 15.09 -15.69 -4.70
C ILE A 41 15.98 -14.92 -3.72
N VAL A 42 15.43 -14.54 -2.55
CA VAL A 42 16.18 -13.83 -1.51
C VAL A 42 17.34 -14.68 -0.97
N GLY A 43 17.09 -15.96 -0.69
CA GLY A 43 18.11 -16.91 -0.25
C GLY A 43 19.24 -17.08 -1.26
N GLU A 44 18.92 -17.18 -2.56
CA GLU A 44 19.93 -17.27 -3.63
C GLU A 44 20.78 -16.00 -3.77
N VAL A 45 20.19 -14.82 -3.60
CA VAL A 45 20.95 -13.56 -3.58
C VAL A 45 21.90 -13.55 -2.39
N ALA A 46 21.40 -13.89 -1.19
CA ALA A 46 22.20 -13.95 0.03
C ALA A 46 23.38 -14.93 -0.09
N ARG A 47 23.12 -16.14 -0.60
CA ARG A 47 24.16 -17.17 -0.83
C ARG A 47 25.25 -16.68 -1.78
N ARG A 48 24.87 -16.03 -2.89
CA ARG A 48 25.83 -15.46 -3.86
C ARG A 48 26.62 -14.28 -3.29
N MET A 49 26.12 -13.64 -2.23
CA MET A 49 26.83 -12.60 -1.47
C MET A 49 27.68 -13.18 -0.33
N GLY A 50 27.74 -14.51 -0.17
CA GLY A 50 28.54 -15.19 0.84
C GLY A 50 27.82 -15.34 2.20
N TYR A 51 26.50 -15.16 2.26
CA TYR A 51 25.72 -15.35 3.47
C TYR A 51 24.79 -16.56 3.37
N GLU A 52 24.97 -17.54 4.23
CA GLU A 52 24.25 -18.82 4.19
C GLU A 52 23.08 -18.89 5.19
N GLY A 53 22.87 -17.86 6.02
CA GLY A 53 21.84 -17.84 7.05
C GLY A 53 20.40 -17.70 6.55
N LEU A 54 20.17 -17.59 5.21
CA LEU A 54 18.85 -17.54 4.59
C LEU A 54 18.59 -18.71 3.64
N ILE A 55 19.23 -19.84 3.86
CA ILE A 55 19.05 -21.06 3.05
C ILE A 55 18.04 -21.96 3.74
N TYR A 56 16.86 -22.08 3.13
CA TYR A 56 15.77 -22.91 3.61
C TYR A 56 15.36 -23.90 2.51
N ASN A 57 14.81 -25.03 2.92
CA ASN A 57 14.27 -26.04 2.00
C ASN A 57 12.75 -25.89 1.80
N SER A 58 12.09 -25.17 2.68
CA SER A 58 10.64 -24.98 2.63
C SER A 58 10.16 -23.72 3.37
N PRO A 59 8.98 -23.19 3.01
CA PRO A 59 8.34 -22.14 3.81
C PRO A 59 8.00 -22.57 5.25
N LYS A 60 7.89 -23.88 5.50
CA LYS A 60 7.68 -24.40 6.85
C LYS A 60 8.89 -24.12 7.74
N GLU A 61 10.10 -24.35 7.26
CA GLU A 61 11.34 -24.05 8.03
C GLU A 61 11.42 -22.56 8.37
N ILE A 62 11.02 -21.68 7.47
CA ILE A 62 10.95 -20.22 7.71
C ILE A 62 9.95 -19.91 8.83
N MET A 63 8.77 -20.54 8.81
CA MET A 63 7.76 -20.34 9.86
C MET A 63 8.26 -20.88 11.22
N ASP A 64 8.94 -22.02 11.23
CA ASP A 64 9.49 -22.60 12.44
C ASP A 64 10.56 -21.66 13.06
N GLU A 65 11.39 -21.03 12.24
CA GLU A 65 12.34 -20.01 12.70
C GLU A 65 11.63 -18.75 13.21
N ILE A 66 10.64 -18.24 12.48
CA ILE A 66 9.81 -17.10 12.93
C ILE A 66 9.21 -17.39 14.31
N ALA A 67 8.64 -18.58 14.50
CA ALA A 67 8.04 -19.00 15.76
C ALA A 67 9.09 -19.08 16.91
N SER A 68 10.31 -19.51 16.61
CA SER A 68 11.39 -19.60 17.59
C SER A 68 11.92 -18.24 18.05
N LEU A 69 11.90 -17.24 17.17
CA LEU A 69 12.45 -15.91 17.43
C LEU A 69 11.40 -14.90 17.89
N THR A 70 10.11 -15.20 17.68
CA THR A 70 9.01 -14.25 17.94
C THR A 70 8.05 -14.82 18.97
N PRO A 71 8.13 -14.41 20.26
CA PRO A 71 7.36 -15.03 21.35
C PRO A 71 5.85 -15.09 21.09
N ILE A 72 5.26 -14.10 20.42
CA ILE A 72 3.83 -14.11 20.09
C ILE A 72 3.45 -15.11 19.00
N TYR A 73 4.42 -15.72 18.33
CA TYR A 73 4.28 -16.78 17.32
C TYR A 73 4.71 -18.15 17.85
N GLY A 74 5.21 -18.27 19.09
CA GLY A 74 5.82 -19.48 19.63
C GLY A 74 4.98 -20.76 19.56
N GLY A 75 3.66 -20.63 19.48
CA GLY A 75 2.74 -21.73 19.29
C GLY A 75 2.28 -21.94 17.84
N ILE A 76 2.78 -21.16 16.87
CA ILE A 76 2.40 -21.31 15.46
C ILE A 76 3.28 -22.35 14.79
N SER A 77 2.67 -23.35 14.20
CA SER A 77 3.33 -24.33 13.33
C SER A 77 2.40 -24.76 12.20
N TYR A 78 2.95 -25.25 11.11
CA TYR A 78 2.16 -25.72 9.96
C TYR A 78 1.14 -26.80 10.36
N ASP A 79 1.51 -27.71 11.25
CA ASP A 79 0.64 -28.80 11.71
C ASP A 79 -0.58 -28.27 12.50
N ARG A 80 -0.41 -27.13 13.19
CA ARG A 80 -1.49 -26.51 13.96
C ARG A 80 -2.40 -25.58 13.14
N LEU A 81 -1.92 -25.04 12.03
CA LEU A 81 -2.71 -24.11 11.23
C LEU A 81 -3.96 -24.74 10.62
N GLY A 82 -3.88 -26.01 10.19
CA GLY A 82 -5.01 -26.72 9.63
C GLY A 82 -5.77 -25.90 8.56
N ARG A 83 -7.08 -26.10 8.47
CA ARG A 83 -7.96 -25.37 7.51
C ARG A 83 -8.38 -23.99 8.00
N GLN A 84 -8.39 -23.75 9.31
CA GLN A 84 -8.93 -22.52 9.90
C GLN A 84 -7.86 -21.48 10.19
N GLY A 85 -6.60 -21.88 10.27
CA GLY A 85 -5.50 -21.03 10.70
C GLY A 85 -5.57 -20.67 12.19
N LEU A 86 -4.61 -19.86 12.66
CA LEU A 86 -4.50 -19.41 14.04
C LEU A 86 -4.24 -17.91 14.09
N GLN A 87 -4.87 -17.24 15.04
CA GLN A 87 -4.66 -15.80 15.27
C GLN A 87 -3.55 -15.59 16.31
N TRP A 88 -2.55 -14.80 15.97
CA TRP A 88 -1.56 -14.36 16.95
C TRP A 88 -2.11 -13.22 17.83
N PRO A 89 -1.61 -13.04 19.08
CA PRO A 89 -0.65 -13.83 19.81
C PRO A 89 -1.06 -15.29 20.04
N CYS A 90 -0.11 -16.20 19.81
CA CYS A 90 -0.24 -17.62 20.09
C CYS A 90 1.10 -18.10 20.63
N PRO A 91 1.41 -17.82 21.92
CA PRO A 91 2.77 -17.95 22.48
C PRO A 91 3.22 -19.38 22.75
N THR A 92 2.29 -20.31 22.93
CA THR A 92 2.60 -21.71 23.28
C THR A 92 1.85 -22.70 22.38
N PRO A 93 2.37 -23.93 22.22
CA PRO A 93 1.72 -24.95 21.37
C PRO A 93 0.30 -25.35 21.77
N ASP A 94 -0.10 -25.16 23.00
CA ASP A 94 -1.46 -25.44 23.52
C ASP A 94 -2.38 -24.20 23.47
N HIS A 95 -1.85 -23.02 23.19
CA HIS A 95 -2.62 -21.79 23.15
C HIS A 95 -3.59 -21.77 21.95
N PRO A 96 -4.89 -21.46 22.13
CA PRO A 96 -5.89 -21.55 21.04
C PRO A 96 -5.83 -20.42 20.01
N GLY A 97 -4.91 -19.49 20.13
CA GLY A 97 -4.90 -18.22 19.40
C GLY A 97 -5.64 -17.11 20.16
N THR A 98 -5.53 -15.88 19.66
CA THR A 98 -6.12 -14.68 20.29
C THR A 98 -7.08 -13.96 19.35
N PRO A 99 -8.39 -14.28 19.35
CA PRO A 99 -9.36 -13.63 18.48
C PRO A 99 -9.49 -12.13 18.74
N ILE A 100 -9.48 -11.72 20.01
CA ILE A 100 -9.63 -10.32 20.42
C ILE A 100 -8.41 -9.91 21.25
N LEU A 101 -7.72 -8.83 20.84
CA LEU A 101 -6.56 -8.30 21.57
C LEU A 101 -7.00 -7.55 22.83
N HIS A 102 -6.10 -7.56 23.84
CA HIS A 102 -6.19 -6.71 25.02
C HIS A 102 -7.48 -6.89 25.83
N VAL A 103 -8.00 -8.11 25.93
CA VAL A 103 -9.15 -8.40 26.78
C VAL A 103 -8.76 -8.14 28.25
N GLY A 104 -9.48 -7.23 28.89
CA GLY A 104 -9.29 -6.84 30.29
C GLY A 104 -8.15 -5.86 30.54
N LYS A 105 -7.03 -5.94 29.84
CA LYS A 105 -5.89 -5.02 30.01
C LYS A 105 -4.98 -5.01 28.78
N PHE A 106 -4.22 -3.94 28.61
CA PHE A 106 -3.13 -3.88 27.63
C PHE A 106 -1.91 -4.64 28.15
N ALA A 107 -0.98 -4.98 27.25
CA ALA A 107 0.29 -5.64 27.65
C ALA A 107 1.10 -4.80 28.66
N ARG A 108 1.00 -3.47 28.57
CA ARG A 108 1.63 -2.50 29.50
C ARG A 108 0.78 -2.21 30.77
N GLY A 109 -0.36 -2.86 30.95
CA GLY A 109 -1.31 -2.59 32.00
C GLY A 109 -2.42 -1.62 31.56
N LEU A 110 -2.36 -0.36 31.98
CA LEU A 110 -3.31 0.68 31.58
C LEU A 110 -2.98 1.26 30.19
N GLY A 111 -3.99 1.74 29.50
CA GLY A 111 -3.81 2.52 28.28
C GLY A 111 -3.06 3.82 28.57
N HIS A 112 -2.23 4.25 27.62
CA HIS A 112 -1.52 5.51 27.70
C HIS A 112 -2.10 6.50 26.69
N PHE A 113 -2.53 7.65 27.18
CA PHE A 113 -2.92 8.79 26.36
C PHE A 113 -1.71 9.67 26.11
N SER A 114 -1.49 10.05 24.86
CA SER A 114 -0.49 11.04 24.48
C SER A 114 -1.20 12.26 23.89
N GLY A 115 -0.95 13.42 24.46
CA GLY A 115 -1.38 14.69 23.86
C GLY A 115 -0.64 14.90 22.53
N VAL A 116 -1.37 15.32 21.51
CA VAL A 116 -0.79 15.75 20.23
C VAL A 116 -1.32 17.14 19.91
N GLU A 117 -0.40 18.04 19.60
CA GLU A 117 -0.73 19.37 19.10
C GLU A 117 -0.96 19.31 17.60
N TRP A 118 -1.97 20.02 17.13
CA TRP A 118 -2.21 20.16 15.71
C TRP A 118 -1.08 20.97 15.05
N GLN A 119 -0.60 20.49 13.91
CA GLN A 119 0.37 21.21 13.08
C GLN A 119 -0.17 21.28 11.66
N PRO A 120 -0.01 22.43 10.98
CA PRO A 120 -0.38 22.52 9.57
C PRO A 120 0.50 21.62 8.71
N PRO A 121 0.06 21.30 7.47
CA PRO A 121 0.91 20.62 6.51
C PRO A 121 2.16 21.47 6.19
N ALA A 122 3.21 20.82 5.69
CA ALA A 122 4.47 21.50 5.35
C ALA A 122 4.31 22.49 4.18
N GLU A 123 3.26 22.39 3.39
CA GLU A 123 2.92 23.30 2.31
C GLU A 123 1.42 23.58 2.31
N GLU A 124 1.06 24.84 2.42
CA GLU A 124 -0.32 25.32 2.31
C GLU A 124 -0.54 26.04 0.96
N PRO A 125 -1.79 26.12 0.49
CA PRO A 125 -2.14 26.90 -0.69
C PRO A 125 -1.78 28.39 -0.54
N ASP A 126 -1.46 29.02 -1.68
CA ASP A 126 -1.21 30.46 -1.78
C ASP A 126 -1.79 31.01 -3.10
N GLU A 127 -1.48 32.27 -3.42
CA GLU A 127 -1.99 32.92 -4.64
C GLU A 127 -1.49 32.27 -5.92
N GLU A 128 -0.28 31.66 -5.89
CA GLU A 128 0.30 31.00 -7.07
C GLU A 128 -0.23 29.58 -7.26
N TYR A 129 -0.42 28.85 -6.15
CA TYR A 129 -0.92 27.46 -6.12
C TYR A 129 -2.13 27.37 -5.17
N PRO A 130 -3.33 27.77 -5.61
CA PRO A 130 -4.46 28.04 -4.72
C PRO A 130 -5.24 26.80 -4.26
N LEU A 131 -4.90 25.61 -4.75
CA LEU A 131 -5.63 24.38 -4.45
C LEU A 131 -4.75 23.38 -3.70
N ILE A 132 -5.39 22.59 -2.84
CA ILE A 132 -4.76 21.46 -2.15
C ILE A 132 -4.85 20.22 -3.04
N LEU A 133 -3.72 19.61 -3.40
CA LEU A 133 -3.68 18.27 -3.97
C LEU A 133 -3.71 17.22 -2.84
N THR A 134 -4.63 16.29 -2.94
CA THR A 134 -4.57 15.02 -2.21
C THR A 134 -4.44 13.86 -3.20
N THR A 135 -3.64 12.87 -2.86
CA THR A 135 -3.44 11.68 -3.69
C THR A 135 -4.03 10.44 -3.05
N GLY A 136 -4.41 9.46 -3.84
CA GLY A 136 -5.03 8.26 -3.30
C GLY A 136 -5.09 7.10 -4.27
N ARG A 137 -5.86 6.10 -3.89
CA ARG A 137 -6.16 4.93 -4.69
C ARG A 137 -7.56 5.03 -5.27
N VAL A 138 -7.75 4.37 -6.40
CA VAL A 138 -9.07 4.03 -6.91
C VAL A 138 -9.34 2.55 -6.68
N LEU A 139 -10.62 2.18 -6.64
CA LEU A 139 -11.05 0.82 -6.28
C LEU A 139 -10.43 -0.26 -7.19
N TYR A 140 -10.26 0.03 -8.47
CA TYR A 140 -9.91 -0.95 -9.49
C TYR A 140 -8.41 -1.19 -9.65
N HIS A 141 -7.58 -0.32 -9.07
CA HIS A 141 -6.13 -0.44 -9.19
C HIS A 141 -5.42 -0.60 -7.85
N TRP A 142 -4.47 -1.53 -7.82
CA TRP A 142 -3.65 -1.83 -6.66
C TRP A 142 -2.28 -1.17 -6.77
N HIS A 143 -1.87 -0.42 -5.73
CA HIS A 143 -0.60 0.31 -5.67
C HIS A 143 -0.33 1.13 -6.95
N THR A 144 0.81 0.88 -7.61
CA THR A 144 1.22 1.55 -8.85
C THR A 144 0.55 0.99 -10.10
N GLY A 145 -0.43 0.13 -9.97
CA GLY A 145 -1.15 -0.47 -11.09
C GLY A 145 -0.36 -1.52 -11.88
N SER A 146 0.86 -1.85 -11.47
CA SER A 146 1.76 -2.73 -12.22
C SER A 146 1.19 -4.14 -12.48
N LEU A 147 0.28 -4.63 -11.64
CA LEU A 147 -0.45 -5.87 -11.85
C LEU A 147 -1.85 -5.62 -12.40
N THR A 148 -2.62 -4.77 -11.75
CA THR A 148 -4.04 -4.56 -12.07
C THR A 148 -4.27 -3.91 -13.43
N ARG A 149 -3.37 -3.04 -13.90
CA ARG A 149 -3.40 -2.47 -15.25
C ARG A 149 -3.10 -3.48 -16.37
N ARG A 150 -2.57 -4.67 -16.02
CA ARG A 150 -2.42 -5.80 -16.96
C ARG A 150 -3.66 -6.70 -16.99
N SER A 151 -4.59 -6.52 -16.09
CA SER A 151 -5.89 -7.17 -16.12
C SER A 151 -6.83 -6.41 -17.05
N LYS A 152 -7.15 -6.98 -18.22
CA LYS A 152 -7.99 -6.33 -19.24
C LYS A 152 -9.34 -5.83 -18.71
N GLY A 153 -9.95 -6.58 -17.78
CA GLY A 153 -11.22 -6.19 -17.18
C GLY A 153 -11.10 -4.95 -16.28
N LEU A 154 -10.09 -4.93 -15.40
CA LEU A 154 -9.85 -3.79 -14.51
C LEU A 154 -9.40 -2.55 -15.26
N GLU A 155 -8.50 -2.70 -16.23
CA GLU A 155 -8.04 -1.60 -17.10
C GLU A 155 -9.19 -1.02 -17.92
N ALA A 156 -10.12 -1.83 -18.40
CA ALA A 156 -11.29 -1.34 -19.14
C ALA A 156 -12.25 -0.51 -18.28
N ILE A 157 -12.32 -0.78 -16.96
CA ILE A 157 -13.20 -0.04 -16.04
C ILE A 157 -12.59 1.32 -15.68
N TYR A 158 -11.26 1.39 -15.48
CA TYR A 158 -10.57 2.62 -15.08
C TYR A 158 -9.24 2.75 -15.81
N PRO A 159 -9.26 3.18 -17.10
CA PRO A 159 -8.12 3.09 -18.00
C PRO A 159 -7.08 4.20 -17.85
N GLU A 160 -7.47 5.36 -17.29
CA GLU A 160 -6.63 6.55 -17.27
C GLU A 160 -6.74 7.33 -15.96
N ALA A 161 -5.73 8.14 -15.68
CA ALA A 161 -5.78 9.08 -14.56
C ALA A 161 -6.77 10.20 -14.83
N VAL A 162 -7.48 10.59 -13.79
CA VAL A 162 -8.31 11.80 -13.79
C VAL A 162 -7.84 12.76 -12.71
N VAL A 163 -8.16 14.04 -12.92
CA VAL A 163 -8.05 15.11 -11.93
C VAL A 163 -9.46 15.39 -11.43
N GLU A 164 -9.80 14.89 -10.26
CA GLU A 164 -11.13 15.14 -9.69
C GLU A 164 -11.19 16.55 -9.11
N LEU A 165 -12.14 17.35 -9.59
CA LEU A 165 -12.37 18.75 -9.22
C LEU A 165 -13.79 18.94 -8.68
N ASN A 166 -13.92 19.80 -7.68
CA ASN A 166 -15.24 20.23 -7.23
C ASN A 166 -15.93 21.07 -8.32
N THR A 167 -17.25 20.97 -8.40
CA THR A 167 -18.08 21.72 -9.37
C THR A 167 -17.91 23.24 -9.27
N GLU A 168 -17.73 23.78 -8.06
CA GLU A 168 -17.53 25.22 -7.86
C GLU A 168 -16.16 25.67 -8.38
N ASP A 169 -15.11 24.88 -8.11
CA ASP A 169 -13.75 25.19 -8.55
C ASP A 169 -13.63 25.05 -10.06
N ALA A 170 -14.20 24.00 -10.65
CA ALA A 170 -14.26 23.80 -12.09
C ALA A 170 -14.96 24.98 -12.79
N SER A 171 -16.09 25.46 -12.23
CA SER A 171 -16.80 26.64 -12.76
C SER A 171 -15.96 27.90 -12.68
N LYS A 172 -15.28 28.17 -11.56
CA LYS A 172 -14.39 29.34 -11.39
C LYS A 172 -13.21 29.32 -12.37
N LEU A 173 -12.68 28.12 -12.64
CA LEU A 173 -11.53 27.92 -13.54
C LEU A 173 -11.95 27.80 -15.03
N GLY A 174 -13.25 27.75 -15.33
CA GLY A 174 -13.77 27.57 -16.68
C GLY A 174 -13.48 26.17 -17.27
N ILE A 175 -13.38 25.15 -16.42
CA ILE A 175 -13.05 23.78 -16.79
C ILE A 175 -14.33 22.95 -16.90
N ALA A 176 -14.50 22.28 -18.03
CA ALA A 176 -15.60 21.34 -18.24
C ALA A 176 -15.21 19.91 -17.83
N ASP A 177 -16.23 19.10 -17.50
CA ASP A 177 -16.03 17.67 -17.29
C ASP A 177 -15.45 16.99 -18.52
N GLY A 178 -14.46 16.10 -18.33
CA GLY A 178 -13.73 15.43 -19.40
C GLY A 178 -12.68 16.28 -20.13
N GLN A 179 -12.57 17.57 -19.85
CA GLN A 179 -11.57 18.45 -20.46
C GLN A 179 -10.17 18.09 -19.99
N MET A 180 -9.18 18.17 -20.89
CA MET A 180 -7.78 18.05 -20.52
C MET A 180 -7.36 19.25 -19.69
N VAL A 181 -6.71 18.97 -18.56
CA VAL A 181 -6.17 19.99 -17.65
C VAL A 181 -4.70 19.73 -17.33
N ARG A 182 -3.98 20.81 -17.14
CA ARG A 182 -2.63 20.79 -16.59
C ARG A 182 -2.70 21.08 -15.10
N VAL A 183 -2.07 20.22 -14.33
CA VAL A 183 -1.87 20.44 -12.90
C VAL A 183 -0.39 20.67 -12.64
N SER A 184 -0.06 21.79 -12.03
CA SER A 184 1.31 22.18 -11.71
C SER A 184 1.50 22.40 -10.22
N SER A 185 2.69 22.13 -9.72
CA SER A 185 3.19 22.47 -8.39
C SER A 185 4.59 23.08 -8.52
N ARG A 186 5.20 23.50 -7.41
CA ARG A 186 6.60 23.97 -7.39
C ARG A 186 7.63 22.92 -7.83
N ARG A 187 7.23 21.65 -8.00
CA ARG A 187 8.14 20.52 -8.30
C ARG A 187 7.98 19.98 -9.71
N GLY A 188 6.85 20.23 -10.35
CA GLY A 188 6.61 19.75 -11.69
C GLY A 188 5.16 19.88 -12.12
N GLU A 189 4.84 19.26 -13.23
CA GLU A 189 3.50 19.29 -13.81
C GLU A 189 3.09 17.92 -14.38
N ILE A 190 1.80 17.72 -14.50
CA ILE A 190 1.16 16.60 -15.19
C ILE A 190 -0.03 17.11 -15.98
N THR A 191 -0.47 16.31 -16.95
CA THR A 191 -1.69 16.54 -17.71
C THR A 191 -2.60 15.32 -17.61
N ALA A 192 -3.89 15.54 -17.34
CA ALA A 192 -4.90 14.47 -17.28
C ALA A 192 -6.29 15.07 -17.55
N LYS A 193 -7.32 14.23 -17.69
CA LYS A 193 -8.69 14.67 -17.84
C LYS A 193 -9.27 15.15 -16.50
N ALA A 194 -10.05 16.22 -16.53
CA ALA A 194 -10.85 16.64 -15.39
C ALA A 194 -12.07 15.71 -15.20
N GLU A 195 -12.32 15.28 -13.97
CA GLU A 195 -13.56 14.68 -13.52
C GLU A 195 -14.25 15.66 -12.57
N VAL A 196 -15.32 16.30 -13.04
CA VAL A 196 -16.02 17.33 -12.27
C VAL A 196 -17.15 16.70 -11.49
N SER A 197 -17.08 16.75 -10.15
CA SER A 197 -18.07 16.12 -9.28
C SER A 197 -18.28 16.88 -7.96
N GLY A 198 -19.36 16.55 -7.25
CA GLY A 198 -19.60 17.04 -5.89
C GLY A 198 -18.98 16.17 -4.77
N ARG A 199 -18.21 15.15 -5.12
CA ARG A 199 -17.62 14.21 -4.14
C ARG A 199 -16.47 14.81 -3.35
N ILE A 200 -15.71 15.70 -3.97
CA ILE A 200 -14.58 16.38 -3.35
C ILE A 200 -14.98 17.78 -2.88
N LYS A 201 -14.37 18.29 -1.81
CA LYS A 201 -14.66 19.61 -1.30
C LYS A 201 -14.07 20.71 -2.18
N PRO A 202 -14.69 21.91 -2.23
CA PRO A 202 -14.07 23.07 -2.85
C PRO A 202 -12.68 23.34 -2.28
N GLY A 203 -11.77 23.78 -3.14
CA GLY A 203 -10.37 24.03 -2.78
C GLY A 203 -9.47 22.79 -2.75
N VAL A 204 -10.01 21.60 -3.04
CA VAL A 204 -9.26 20.33 -3.02
C VAL A 204 -9.33 19.66 -4.38
N VAL A 205 -8.21 19.10 -4.80
CA VAL A 205 -8.04 18.29 -6.01
C VAL A 205 -7.60 16.90 -5.63
N PHE A 206 -8.19 15.87 -6.23
CA PHE A 206 -7.75 14.49 -6.03
C PHE A 206 -7.17 13.93 -7.33
N ILE A 207 -6.02 13.25 -7.21
CA ILE A 207 -5.37 12.56 -8.33
C ILE A 207 -4.95 11.16 -7.88
N PRO A 208 -5.37 10.08 -8.59
CA PRO A 208 -4.89 8.74 -8.30
C PRO A 208 -3.42 8.59 -8.73
N TRP A 209 -2.62 7.90 -7.91
CA TRP A 209 -1.18 7.79 -8.14
C TRP A 209 -0.75 6.49 -8.87
N HIS A 210 -1.71 5.76 -9.47
CA HIS A 210 -1.45 4.50 -10.17
C HIS A 210 -0.85 4.66 -11.58
N PHE A 211 -0.97 5.83 -12.17
CA PHE A 211 -0.74 6.06 -13.60
C PHE A 211 0.61 6.75 -13.84
N ALA A 212 1.52 6.05 -14.50
CA ALA A 212 2.85 6.57 -14.82
C ALA A 212 2.80 7.75 -15.80
N GLU A 213 1.82 7.76 -16.70
CA GLU A 213 1.57 8.80 -17.70
C GLU A 213 1.13 10.14 -17.09
N ALA A 214 0.46 10.10 -15.93
CA ALA A 214 0.06 11.26 -15.15
C ALA A 214 0.52 11.09 -13.69
N ALA A 215 1.81 10.92 -13.50
CA ALA A 215 2.40 10.57 -12.21
C ALA A 215 2.22 11.67 -11.16
N ALA A 216 1.19 11.56 -10.31
CA ALA A 216 0.90 12.50 -9.23
C ALA A 216 2.10 12.79 -8.32
N ASN A 217 3.03 11.82 -8.16
CA ASN A 217 4.24 11.98 -7.36
C ASN A 217 5.21 13.05 -7.90
N LYS A 218 5.08 13.50 -9.16
CA LYS A 218 5.83 14.66 -9.66
C LYS A 218 5.41 15.99 -8.99
N LEU A 219 4.22 16.01 -8.42
CA LEU A 219 3.63 17.20 -7.81
C LEU A 219 3.90 17.27 -6.29
N THR A 220 4.10 16.12 -5.64
CA THR A 220 4.13 16.00 -4.19
C THR A 220 5.39 16.58 -3.55
N ILE A 221 5.26 17.03 -2.29
CA ILE A 221 6.36 17.61 -1.53
C ILE A 221 7.27 16.53 -0.92
N ALA A 222 8.56 16.84 -0.76
CA ALA A 222 9.55 15.98 -0.09
C ALA A 222 9.63 16.24 1.43
N ALA A 223 8.50 16.46 2.09
CA ALA A 223 8.42 16.57 3.55
C ALA A 223 8.24 15.21 4.19
N LEU A 224 8.88 14.98 5.33
CA LEU A 224 8.85 13.73 6.05
C LEU A 224 8.43 13.96 7.50
N ASP A 225 7.63 13.04 8.04
CA ASP A 225 7.41 12.96 9.49
C ASP A 225 8.77 12.87 10.21
N PRO A 226 9.00 13.69 11.26
CA PRO A 226 10.30 13.75 11.91
C PRO A 226 10.73 12.47 12.61
N LYS A 227 9.79 11.63 13.04
CA LYS A 227 10.03 10.36 13.74
C LYS A 227 9.92 9.14 12.82
N ALA A 228 8.76 8.96 12.21
CA ALA A 228 8.44 7.79 11.40
C ALA A 228 8.95 7.90 9.95
N LYS A 229 9.39 9.10 9.51
CA LYS A 229 9.88 9.36 8.15
C LYS A 229 8.83 9.05 7.06
N ILE A 230 7.55 9.13 7.41
CA ILE A 230 6.45 8.95 6.45
C ILE A 230 6.38 10.20 5.57
N PRO A 231 6.39 10.07 4.22
CA PRO A 231 6.28 11.21 3.33
C PRO A 231 4.88 11.82 3.34
N GLU A 232 4.85 13.17 3.31
CA GLU A 232 3.61 13.97 3.29
C GLU A 232 3.05 14.10 1.86
N TYR A 233 2.73 12.97 1.25
CA TYR A 233 2.25 12.91 -0.14
C TYR A 233 0.72 13.10 -0.29
N LYS A 234 0.02 13.41 0.80
CA LYS A 234 -1.43 13.65 0.81
C LYS A 234 -1.82 15.13 0.78
N VAL A 235 -0.87 16.02 0.96
CA VAL A 235 -1.09 17.45 0.96
C VAL A 235 0.08 18.17 0.28
N CYS A 236 -0.21 18.91 -0.78
CA CYS A 236 0.68 19.91 -1.36
C CYS A 236 -0.14 20.94 -2.13
N ALA A 237 0.44 22.11 -2.39
CA ALA A 237 -0.23 23.17 -3.13
C ALA A 237 -0.07 22.98 -4.64
N VAL A 238 -1.17 23.17 -5.38
CA VAL A 238 -1.21 23.02 -6.84
C VAL A 238 -2.05 24.11 -7.49
N ARG A 239 -1.80 24.32 -8.79
CA ARG A 239 -2.64 25.08 -9.71
C ARG A 239 -3.20 24.14 -10.76
N VAL A 240 -4.44 24.37 -11.16
CA VAL A 240 -5.11 23.65 -12.26
C VAL A 240 -5.53 24.63 -13.32
N GLU A 241 -5.22 24.33 -14.58
CA GLU A 241 -5.52 25.17 -15.74
C GLU A 241 -6.01 24.30 -16.90
N ALA A 242 -6.78 24.83 -17.81
CA ALA A 242 -7.08 24.17 -19.08
C ALA A 242 -5.77 23.91 -19.85
N ALA A 243 -5.61 22.71 -20.43
CA ALA A 243 -4.42 22.32 -21.17
C ALA A 243 -4.51 22.67 -22.65
#